data_66d8339da324c97e6759679a5c00bf3f
#
_entry.id   66d8339da324c97e6759679a5c00bf3f
#
_cell.length_a   1.000
_cell.length_b   1.000
_cell.length_c   1.000
_cell.angle_alpha   90.00
_cell.angle_beta   90.00
_cell.angle_gamma   90.00
#
_symmetry.space_group_name_H-M   'P 1'
#
loop_
_entity.id
_entity.type
_entity.pdbx_description
1 polymer ?
#
loop_
_entity_poly.entity_id
_entity_poly.type
_entity_poly.pdbx_seq_one_letter_code
_entity_poly.pdbx_strand_id
1 'polypeptide(L)'
;YDLLNLGKMTLEESQVPYALELIAEFTLQILVENDLLKKAGDDVNISGLISARISQKDKMISRQLNYILHHDDFQTMEASWRGLNYLVTNTETSSDLKLKLLNISYDDLYKDLDKAVEFDQSALFKIVYENEYGTFGGEPYSLLIGDYELGRSARDANFMEKLSNVAAAAHAPFISSAYAKLFDMEDFAELHKPRDLSKIFESA
;
A
#
# COMPACT_ATOMS: atom_id res chain seq x y z
N TYR A 1 -41.18 0.84 -12.55
CA TYR A 1 -41.12 2.02 -11.68
C TYR A 1 -41.19 1.64 -10.19
N ASP A 2 -42.10 0.74 -9.78
CA ASP A 2 -42.29 0.35 -8.38
C ASP A 2 -41.04 -0.33 -7.78
N LEU A 3 -40.30 -1.11 -8.55
CA LEU A 3 -39.05 -1.75 -8.12
C LEU A 3 -37.92 -0.76 -7.86
N LEU A 4 -37.84 0.32 -8.64
CA LEU A 4 -36.86 1.40 -8.41
C LEU A 4 -37.18 2.19 -7.15
N ASN A 5 -38.46 2.46 -6.90
CA ASN A 5 -38.92 3.15 -5.71
C ASN A 5 -38.75 2.31 -4.43
N LEU A 6 -39.01 1.00 -4.50
CA LEU A 6 -38.77 0.06 -3.41
C LEU A 6 -37.31 -0.08 -3.05
N GLY A 7 -36.41 0.00 -4.04
CA GLY A 7 -34.96 -0.09 -3.85
C GLY A 7 -34.30 1.15 -3.25
N LYS A 8 -35.05 2.24 -2.99
CA LYS A 8 -34.51 3.54 -2.53
C LYS A 8 -33.34 4.04 -3.37
N MET A 9 -33.35 3.74 -4.66
CA MET A 9 -32.30 4.23 -5.57
C MET A 9 -32.58 5.70 -5.88
N THR A 10 -31.67 6.58 -5.45
CA THR A 10 -31.65 7.99 -5.88
C THR A 10 -31.07 8.07 -7.28
N LEU A 11 -31.91 7.95 -8.29
CA LEU A 11 -31.57 8.12 -9.68
C LEU A 11 -32.04 9.50 -10.17
N GLU A 12 -31.22 10.16 -10.95
CA GLU A 12 -31.65 11.32 -11.73
C GLU A 12 -32.67 10.88 -12.79
N GLU A 13 -33.64 11.73 -13.14
CA GLU A 13 -34.67 11.40 -14.13
C GLU A 13 -34.10 10.89 -15.46
N SER A 14 -32.95 11.41 -15.88
CA SER A 14 -32.22 10.98 -17.06
C SER A 14 -31.69 9.53 -17.03
N GLN A 15 -31.49 8.98 -15.83
CA GLN A 15 -30.92 7.63 -15.59
C GLN A 15 -31.99 6.56 -15.46
N VAL A 16 -33.26 6.95 -15.26
CA VAL A 16 -34.38 6.00 -15.06
C VAL A 16 -34.58 5.06 -16.25
N PRO A 17 -34.57 5.51 -17.53
CA PRO A 17 -34.73 4.59 -18.66
C PRO A 17 -33.63 3.52 -18.72
N TYR A 18 -32.39 3.91 -18.49
CA TYR A 18 -31.26 3.00 -18.49
C TYR A 18 -31.33 1.98 -17.32
N ALA A 19 -31.73 2.43 -16.14
CA ALA A 19 -31.94 1.54 -15.00
C ALA A 19 -33.05 0.52 -15.23
N LEU A 20 -34.14 0.91 -15.88
CA LEU A 20 -35.22 0.01 -16.27
C LEU A 20 -34.78 -1.02 -17.29
N GLU A 21 -33.97 -0.63 -18.28
CA GLU A 21 -33.38 -1.55 -19.26
C GLU A 21 -32.49 -2.60 -18.60
N LEU A 22 -31.58 -2.17 -17.68
CA LEU A 22 -30.73 -3.08 -16.90
C LEU A 22 -31.53 -4.07 -16.06
N ILE A 23 -32.59 -3.61 -15.39
CA ILE A 23 -33.47 -4.49 -14.59
C ILE A 23 -34.20 -5.49 -15.49
N ALA A 24 -34.70 -5.06 -16.65
CA ALA A 24 -35.36 -5.92 -17.60
C ALA A 24 -34.39 -7.01 -18.15
N GLU A 25 -33.18 -6.61 -18.52
CA GLU A 25 -32.14 -7.53 -19.00
C GLU A 25 -31.70 -8.52 -17.91
N PHE A 26 -31.54 -8.07 -16.67
CA PHE A 26 -31.26 -8.92 -15.52
C PHE A 26 -32.37 -9.93 -15.25
N THR A 27 -33.63 -9.49 -15.35
CA THR A 27 -34.80 -10.39 -15.18
C THR A 27 -34.87 -11.45 -16.28
N LEU A 28 -34.62 -11.03 -17.53
CA LEU A 28 -34.55 -11.94 -18.67
C LEU A 28 -33.47 -13.02 -18.51
N GLN A 29 -32.27 -12.62 -18.07
CA GLN A 29 -31.17 -13.54 -17.78
C GLN A 29 -31.56 -14.59 -16.74
N ILE A 30 -32.19 -14.17 -15.63
CA ILE A 30 -32.69 -15.12 -14.60
C ILE A 30 -33.69 -16.09 -15.17
N LEU A 31 -34.63 -15.63 -15.98
CA LEU A 31 -35.68 -16.46 -16.58
C LEU A 31 -35.11 -17.48 -17.58
N VAL A 32 -34.14 -17.05 -18.39
CA VAL A 32 -33.48 -17.93 -19.39
C VAL A 32 -32.58 -18.96 -18.72
N GLU A 33 -31.73 -18.57 -17.78
CA GLU A 33 -30.79 -19.46 -17.10
C GLU A 33 -31.49 -20.56 -16.30
N ASN A 34 -32.68 -20.28 -15.79
CA ASN A 34 -33.45 -21.28 -14.99
C ASN A 34 -34.52 -22.05 -15.80
N ASP A 35 -34.52 -21.90 -17.12
CA ASP A 35 -35.53 -22.56 -18.00
C ASP A 35 -37.02 -22.25 -17.62
N LEU A 36 -37.23 -21.13 -16.94
CA LEU A 36 -38.53 -20.76 -16.37
C LEU A 36 -39.52 -20.33 -17.45
N LEU A 37 -39.03 -19.92 -18.62
CA LEU A 37 -39.88 -19.63 -19.79
C LEU A 37 -40.65 -20.85 -20.28
N LYS A 38 -40.18 -22.07 -19.99
CA LYS A 38 -40.83 -23.34 -20.34
C LYS A 38 -41.78 -23.87 -19.27
N LYS A 39 -41.65 -23.37 -18.04
CA LYS A 39 -42.46 -23.80 -16.88
C LYS A 39 -43.57 -22.81 -16.51
N ALA A 40 -44.14 -22.14 -17.50
CA ALA A 40 -45.26 -21.22 -17.29
C ALA A 40 -46.50 -21.93 -16.73
N GLY A 41 -46.54 -22.19 -15.45
CA GLY A 41 -47.59 -22.88 -14.74
C GLY A 41 -47.32 -23.24 -13.30
N ASP A 42 -46.04 -23.25 -12.91
CA ASP A 42 -45.64 -23.49 -11.52
C ASP A 42 -45.41 -22.17 -10.78
N ASP A 43 -45.67 -22.18 -9.47
CA ASP A 43 -45.48 -21.02 -8.57
C ASP A 43 -43.97 -20.71 -8.44
N VAL A 44 -43.46 -19.88 -9.35
CA VAL A 44 -42.04 -19.54 -9.41
C VAL A 44 -41.71 -18.48 -8.37
N ASN A 45 -40.90 -18.84 -7.39
CA ASN A 45 -40.39 -17.90 -6.39
C ASN A 45 -39.33 -16.94 -6.99
N ILE A 46 -39.79 -15.91 -7.69
CA ILE A 46 -38.93 -14.89 -8.34
C ILE A 46 -38.01 -14.19 -7.33
N SER A 47 -38.50 -13.91 -6.12
CA SER A 47 -37.70 -13.27 -5.05
C SER A 47 -36.53 -14.18 -4.64
N GLY A 48 -36.75 -15.49 -4.53
CA GLY A 48 -35.71 -16.46 -4.23
C GLY A 48 -34.64 -16.54 -5.32
N LEU A 49 -35.04 -16.48 -6.58
CA LEU A 49 -34.14 -16.50 -7.74
C LEU A 49 -33.27 -15.24 -7.81
N ILE A 50 -33.88 -14.08 -7.58
CA ILE A 50 -33.14 -12.80 -7.51
C ILE A 50 -32.12 -12.84 -6.37
N SER A 51 -32.52 -13.30 -5.19
CA SER A 51 -31.64 -13.44 -4.04
C SER A 51 -30.46 -14.39 -4.29
N ALA A 52 -30.74 -15.52 -4.95
CA ALA A 52 -29.70 -16.46 -5.36
C ALA A 52 -28.70 -15.83 -6.35
N ARG A 53 -29.18 -15.03 -7.30
CA ARG A 53 -28.34 -14.35 -8.29
C ARG A 53 -27.49 -13.27 -7.64
N ILE A 54 -28.04 -12.48 -6.72
CA ILE A 54 -27.30 -11.51 -5.92
C ILE A 54 -26.17 -12.24 -5.16
N SER A 55 -26.50 -13.32 -4.43
CA SER A 55 -25.50 -14.11 -3.70
C SER A 55 -24.39 -14.67 -4.61
N GLN A 56 -24.73 -15.07 -5.84
CA GLN A 56 -23.74 -15.52 -6.82
C GLN A 56 -22.80 -14.38 -7.24
N LYS A 57 -23.35 -13.19 -7.51
CA LYS A 57 -22.55 -12.01 -7.86
C LYS A 57 -21.67 -11.57 -6.68
N ASP A 58 -22.19 -11.57 -5.47
CA ASP A 58 -21.43 -11.27 -4.25
C ASP A 58 -20.24 -12.22 -4.07
N LYS A 59 -20.44 -13.51 -4.33
CA LYS A 59 -19.34 -14.49 -4.30
C LYS A 59 -18.28 -14.22 -5.37
N MET A 60 -18.68 -13.78 -6.56
CA MET A 60 -17.74 -13.44 -7.63
C MET A 60 -16.94 -12.19 -7.25
N ILE A 61 -17.61 -11.15 -6.75
CA ILE A 61 -16.98 -9.90 -6.29
C ILE A 61 -16.03 -10.20 -5.12
N SER A 62 -16.47 -10.99 -4.14
CA SER A 62 -15.63 -11.37 -2.99
C SER A 62 -14.38 -12.13 -3.43
N ARG A 63 -14.48 -13.03 -4.40
CA ARG A 63 -13.30 -13.71 -4.95
C ARG A 63 -12.34 -12.71 -5.61
N GLN A 64 -12.86 -11.80 -6.43
CA GLN A 64 -12.04 -10.79 -7.10
C GLN A 64 -11.37 -9.87 -6.10
N LEU A 65 -12.09 -9.41 -5.08
CA LEU A 65 -11.52 -8.61 -3.99
C LEU A 65 -10.43 -9.37 -3.24
N ASN A 66 -10.66 -10.65 -2.93
CA ASN A 66 -9.65 -11.47 -2.28
C ASN A 66 -8.37 -11.60 -3.12
N TYR A 67 -8.48 -11.75 -4.43
CA TYR A 67 -7.30 -11.76 -5.30
C TYR A 67 -6.51 -10.45 -5.23
N ILE A 68 -7.20 -9.31 -5.22
CA ILE A 68 -6.56 -8.00 -5.13
C ILE A 68 -5.92 -7.81 -3.76
N LEU A 69 -6.67 -8.08 -2.67
CA LEU A 69 -6.22 -7.88 -1.30
C LEU A 69 -5.06 -8.81 -0.89
N HIS A 70 -4.93 -9.97 -1.54
CA HIS A 70 -3.84 -10.92 -1.28
C HIS A 70 -2.73 -10.87 -2.34
N HIS A 71 -2.75 -9.89 -3.24
CA HIS A 71 -1.66 -9.67 -4.16
C HIS A 71 -0.48 -9.03 -3.42
N ASP A 72 0.73 -9.54 -3.63
CA ASP A 72 1.93 -9.12 -2.90
C ASP A 72 2.18 -7.61 -3.01
N ASP A 73 2.06 -7.04 -4.21
CA ASP A 73 2.23 -5.60 -4.44
C ASP A 73 1.20 -4.78 -3.66
N PHE A 74 -0.05 -5.26 -3.57
CA PHE A 74 -1.09 -4.59 -2.80
C PHE A 74 -0.80 -4.64 -1.31
N GLN A 75 -0.38 -5.80 -0.80
CA GLN A 75 -0.03 -5.97 0.61
C GLN A 75 1.17 -5.11 1.00
N THR A 76 2.18 -5.03 0.15
CA THR A 76 3.35 -4.17 0.37
C THR A 76 2.94 -2.69 0.43
N MET A 77 2.15 -2.24 -0.54
CA MET A 77 1.63 -0.88 -0.56
C MET A 77 0.76 -0.59 0.68
N GLU A 78 -0.12 -1.53 1.06
CA GLU A 78 -0.97 -1.39 2.25
C GLU A 78 -0.13 -1.31 3.53
N ALA A 79 0.94 -2.10 3.64
CA ALA A 79 1.84 -2.09 4.79
C ALA A 79 2.49 -0.71 4.97
N SER A 80 3.04 -0.13 3.89
CA SER A 80 3.63 1.21 3.91
C SER A 80 2.62 2.28 4.33
N TRP A 81 1.41 2.26 3.75
CA TRP A 81 0.36 3.21 4.12
C TRP A 81 -0.14 3.04 5.55
N ARG A 82 -0.23 1.81 6.05
CA ARG A 82 -0.59 1.53 7.46
C ARG A 82 0.50 2.01 8.41
N GLY A 83 1.77 1.80 8.06
CA GLY A 83 2.92 2.30 8.82
C GLY A 83 2.90 3.82 8.92
N LEU A 84 2.70 4.52 7.80
CA LEU A 84 2.58 5.97 7.77
C LEU A 84 1.37 6.46 8.58
N ASN A 85 0.21 5.82 8.43
CA ASN A 85 -0.98 6.16 9.20
C ASN A 85 -0.74 5.98 10.71
N TYR A 86 -0.08 4.89 11.11
CA TYR A 86 0.29 4.66 12.51
C TYR A 86 1.19 5.77 13.05
N LEU A 87 2.21 6.15 12.28
CA LEU A 87 3.12 7.24 12.66
C LEU A 87 2.36 8.57 12.83
N VAL A 88 1.53 8.93 11.86
CA VAL A 88 0.79 10.21 11.88
C VAL A 88 -0.23 10.25 13.03
N THR A 89 -0.95 9.15 13.27
CA THR A 89 -2.01 9.12 14.29
C THR A 89 -1.47 9.04 15.73
N ASN A 90 -0.24 8.51 15.91
CA ASN A 90 0.40 8.42 17.23
C ASN A 90 1.43 9.54 17.49
N THR A 91 1.57 10.49 16.58
CA THR A 91 2.47 11.63 16.74
C THR A 91 1.64 12.89 16.95
N GLU A 92 1.87 13.59 18.05
CA GLU A 92 1.29 14.91 18.28
C GLU A 92 2.04 15.95 17.45
N THR A 93 1.54 16.20 16.25
CA THR A 93 2.13 17.21 15.36
C THR A 93 1.79 18.63 15.83
N SER A 94 2.77 19.52 15.76
CA SER A 94 2.65 20.92 16.20
C SER A 94 3.53 21.81 15.32
N SER A 95 3.71 23.09 15.73
CA SER A 95 4.72 23.95 15.12
C SER A 95 6.14 23.39 15.25
N ASP A 96 6.40 22.64 16.32
CA ASP A 96 7.73 22.18 16.71
C ASP A 96 8.01 20.74 16.25
N LEU A 97 6.96 19.95 15.92
CA LEU A 97 7.09 18.59 15.40
C LEU A 97 6.27 18.43 14.12
N LYS A 98 6.98 18.32 13.01
CA LYS A 98 6.41 18.18 11.68
C LYS A 98 6.84 16.89 11.03
N LEU A 99 5.94 16.25 10.31
CA LEU A 99 6.21 15.08 9.48
C LEU A 99 6.20 15.51 8.02
N LYS A 100 7.30 15.28 7.32
CA LYS A 100 7.42 15.51 5.88
C LYS A 100 7.57 14.15 5.18
N LEU A 101 6.88 13.95 4.08
CA LEU A 101 6.91 12.71 3.31
C LEU A 101 7.65 12.93 1.99
N LEU A 102 8.65 12.09 1.73
CA LEU A 102 9.33 11.99 0.44
C LEU A 102 8.96 10.66 -0.22
N ASN A 103 8.23 10.73 -1.33
CA ASN A 103 7.89 9.54 -2.10
C ASN A 103 9.02 9.23 -3.10
N ILE A 104 9.89 8.30 -2.74
CA ILE A 104 11.02 7.87 -3.55
C ILE A 104 11.22 6.36 -3.40
N SER A 105 11.48 5.66 -4.51
CA SER A 105 11.81 4.24 -4.47
C SER A 105 13.25 4.01 -4.00
N TYR A 106 13.51 2.81 -3.44
CA TYR A 106 14.88 2.40 -3.10
C TYR A 106 15.84 2.52 -4.28
N ASP A 107 15.40 2.07 -5.46
CA ASP A 107 16.22 2.09 -6.67
C ASP A 107 16.57 3.50 -7.15
N ASP A 108 15.64 4.42 -7.05
CA ASP A 108 15.87 5.81 -7.47
C ASP A 108 16.76 6.53 -6.48
N LEU A 109 16.55 6.30 -5.19
CA LEU A 109 17.41 6.86 -4.14
C LEU A 109 18.84 6.29 -4.23
N TYR A 110 18.97 4.98 -4.45
CA TYR A 110 20.29 4.37 -4.69
C TYR A 110 20.98 4.98 -5.90
N LYS A 111 20.28 5.14 -7.03
CA LYS A 111 20.84 5.75 -8.24
C LYS A 111 21.26 7.21 -8.03
N ASP A 112 20.50 7.96 -7.25
CA ASP A 112 20.85 9.35 -6.91
C ASP A 112 22.17 9.40 -6.14
N LEU A 113 22.27 8.59 -5.09
CA LEU A 113 23.48 8.51 -4.27
C LEU A 113 24.67 7.90 -5.02
N ASP A 114 24.43 6.96 -5.91
CA ASP A 114 25.50 6.25 -6.65
C ASP A 114 26.08 7.09 -7.80
N LYS A 115 25.25 7.89 -8.47
CA LYS A 115 25.67 8.79 -9.54
C LYS A 115 26.39 10.05 -9.02
N ALA A 116 26.12 10.45 -7.80
CA ALA A 116 26.78 11.57 -7.18
C ALA A 116 28.28 11.23 -6.97
N VAL A 117 29.16 12.08 -7.47
CA VAL A 117 30.63 11.92 -7.27
C VAL A 117 30.96 12.08 -5.79
N GLU A 118 30.35 13.06 -5.15
CA GLU A 118 30.41 13.30 -3.71
C GLU A 118 28.98 13.34 -3.16
N PHE A 119 28.80 12.97 -1.90
CA PHE A 119 27.48 12.86 -1.26
C PHE A 119 26.70 14.18 -1.28
N ASP A 120 27.39 15.31 -1.25
CA ASP A 120 26.82 16.67 -1.29
C ASP A 120 26.22 17.05 -2.65
N GLN A 121 26.54 16.29 -3.71
CA GLN A 121 25.98 16.51 -5.05
C GLN A 121 24.70 15.74 -5.30
N SER A 122 24.30 14.86 -4.38
CA SER A 122 23.06 14.09 -4.49
C SER A 122 21.82 14.97 -4.36
N ALA A 123 20.74 14.59 -5.04
CA ALA A 123 19.46 15.29 -4.89
C ALA A 123 18.91 15.15 -3.46
N LEU A 124 19.14 14.00 -2.83
CA LEU A 124 18.76 13.79 -1.44
C LEU A 124 19.44 14.81 -0.52
N PHE A 125 20.76 15.02 -0.67
CA PHE A 125 21.48 16.00 0.14
C PHE A 125 20.92 17.41 -0.03
N LYS A 126 20.60 17.82 -1.25
CA LYS A 126 19.99 19.12 -1.52
C LYS A 126 18.63 19.28 -0.82
N ILE A 127 17.80 18.23 -0.84
CA ILE A 127 16.50 18.26 -0.18
C ILE A 127 16.64 18.31 1.33
N VAL A 128 17.53 17.48 1.91
CA VAL A 128 17.61 17.29 3.35
C VAL A 128 18.48 18.38 4.03
N TYR A 129 19.55 18.79 3.38
CA TYR A 129 20.51 19.73 3.95
C TYR A 129 20.40 21.14 3.35
N GLU A 130 20.63 21.31 2.05
CA GLU A 130 20.71 22.65 1.45
C GLU A 130 19.40 23.45 1.59
N ASN A 131 18.27 22.80 1.32
CA ASN A 131 16.97 23.48 1.36
C ASN A 131 16.50 23.81 2.78
N GLU A 132 16.95 23.04 3.77
CA GLU A 132 16.47 23.18 5.15
C GLU A 132 17.54 23.80 6.07
N TYR A 133 18.78 23.32 6.01
CA TYR A 133 19.87 23.83 6.86
C TYR A 133 20.52 25.10 6.30
N GLY A 134 20.70 25.15 4.98
CA GLY A 134 21.36 26.24 4.28
C GLY A 134 20.45 27.43 3.94
N THR A 135 19.15 27.34 4.21
CA THR A 135 18.16 28.33 3.79
C THR A 135 17.58 29.06 4.99
N PHE A 136 17.51 30.40 4.92
CA PHE A 136 16.88 31.19 5.98
C PHE A 136 15.39 30.83 6.12
N GLY A 137 14.98 30.45 7.33
CA GLY A 137 13.62 29.97 7.62
C GLY A 137 13.39 28.50 7.28
N GLY A 138 14.41 27.76 6.91
CA GLY A 138 14.36 26.31 6.75
C GLY A 138 14.15 25.59 8.10
N GLU A 139 13.70 24.36 8.02
CA GLU A 139 13.35 23.51 9.17
C GLU A 139 14.19 22.22 9.12
N PRO A 140 15.41 22.22 9.71
CA PRO A 140 16.29 21.05 9.67
C PRO A 140 15.62 19.79 10.21
N TYR A 141 15.87 18.67 9.54
CA TYR A 141 15.36 17.38 9.98
C TYR A 141 16.09 16.88 11.22
N SER A 142 15.36 16.33 12.16
CA SER A 142 15.93 15.70 13.37
C SER A 142 16.03 14.17 13.21
N LEU A 143 15.29 13.59 12.29
CA LEU A 143 15.24 12.15 12.05
C LEU A 143 14.83 11.87 10.59
N LEU A 144 15.48 10.90 9.98
CA LEU A 144 15.14 10.35 8.67
C LEU A 144 14.68 8.92 8.85
N ILE A 145 13.52 8.57 8.30
CA ILE A 145 12.96 7.21 8.34
C ILE A 145 12.78 6.71 6.92
N GLY A 146 13.40 5.58 6.59
CA GLY A 146 13.25 4.91 5.31
C GLY A 146 12.39 3.66 5.43
N ASP A 147 11.35 3.57 4.62
CA ASP A 147 10.53 2.36 4.49
C ASP A 147 11.18 1.39 3.49
N TYR A 148 12.42 0.98 3.81
CA TYR A 148 13.22 0.05 3.02
C TYR A 148 13.70 -1.09 3.90
N GLU A 149 13.78 -2.30 3.33
CA GLU A 149 14.37 -3.46 3.98
C GLU A 149 15.81 -3.63 3.51
N LEU A 150 16.76 -3.40 4.41
CA LEU A 150 18.19 -3.46 4.11
C LEU A 150 18.79 -4.81 4.52
N GLY A 151 19.49 -5.44 3.58
CA GLY A 151 20.14 -6.74 3.75
C GLY A 151 21.67 -6.65 3.81
N ARG A 152 22.35 -7.79 3.47
CA ARG A 152 23.82 -7.91 3.43
C ARG A 152 24.41 -7.79 2.02
N SER A 153 23.63 -7.36 1.04
CA SER A 153 24.16 -7.21 -0.30
C SER A 153 25.22 -6.09 -0.36
N ALA A 154 26.21 -6.23 -1.25
CA ALA A 154 27.17 -5.15 -1.48
C ALA A 154 26.48 -3.82 -1.88
N ARG A 155 25.33 -3.93 -2.54
CA ARG A 155 24.50 -2.79 -2.90
C ARG A 155 23.92 -2.11 -1.67
N ASP A 156 23.38 -2.88 -0.72
CA ASP A 156 22.82 -2.34 0.51
C ASP A 156 23.90 -1.73 1.40
N ALA A 157 25.09 -2.37 1.47
CA ALA A 157 26.23 -1.84 2.20
C ALA A 157 26.68 -0.48 1.63
N ASN A 158 26.83 -0.37 0.31
CA ASN A 158 27.18 0.89 -0.36
C ASN A 158 26.09 1.96 -0.19
N PHE A 159 24.82 1.54 -0.24
CA PHE A 159 23.70 2.44 0.02
C PHE A 159 23.74 3.01 1.45
N MET A 160 23.92 2.14 2.44
CA MET A 160 24.03 2.56 3.85
C MET A 160 25.22 3.50 4.08
N GLU A 161 26.38 3.21 3.48
CA GLU A 161 27.57 4.06 3.57
C GLU A 161 27.31 5.46 3.02
N LYS A 162 26.80 5.55 1.78
CA LYS A 162 26.54 6.84 1.13
C LYS A 162 25.44 7.64 1.85
N LEU A 163 24.37 6.96 2.27
CA LEU A 163 23.29 7.58 3.02
C LEU A 163 23.73 8.05 4.40
N SER A 164 24.64 7.32 5.05
CA SER A 164 25.17 7.72 6.36
C SER A 164 25.94 9.04 6.29
N ASN A 165 26.64 9.32 5.18
CA ASN A 165 27.34 10.59 4.97
C ASN A 165 26.35 11.76 4.87
N VAL A 166 25.22 11.56 4.16
CA VAL A 166 24.14 12.57 4.08
C VAL A 166 23.51 12.80 5.44
N ALA A 167 23.18 11.71 6.14
CA ALA A 167 22.57 11.74 7.47
C ALA A 167 23.49 12.43 8.51
N ALA A 168 24.79 12.15 8.47
CA ALA A 168 25.78 12.76 9.33
C ALA A 168 25.91 14.26 9.07
N ALA A 169 25.98 14.67 7.81
CA ALA A 169 26.05 16.08 7.43
C ALA A 169 24.79 16.86 7.87
N ALA A 170 23.63 16.23 7.76
CA ALA A 170 22.36 16.82 8.18
C ALA A 170 22.12 16.75 9.70
N HIS A 171 22.99 16.10 10.45
CA HIS A 171 22.81 15.83 11.89
C HIS A 171 21.49 15.09 12.20
N ALA A 172 20.97 14.30 11.26
CA ALA A 172 19.72 13.59 11.35
C ALA A 172 19.99 12.08 11.20
N PRO A 173 19.85 11.27 12.27
CA PRO A 173 20.03 9.83 12.16
C PRO A 173 19.03 9.24 11.17
N PHE A 174 19.46 8.22 10.41
CA PHE A 174 18.61 7.46 9.52
C PHE A 174 18.22 6.14 10.16
N ILE A 175 16.94 5.80 10.13
CA ILE A 175 16.37 4.54 10.63
C ILE A 175 15.66 3.84 9.48
N SER A 176 15.88 2.54 9.33
CA SER A 176 15.22 1.71 8.34
C SER A 176 14.98 0.30 8.86
N SER A 177 14.19 -0.50 8.16
CA SER A 177 13.99 -1.91 8.48
C SER A 177 15.19 -2.74 8.12
N ALA A 178 15.51 -3.72 8.97
CA ALA A 178 16.48 -4.76 8.66
C ALA A 178 15.76 -5.95 8.03
N TYR A 179 16.24 -6.43 6.89
CA TYR A 179 15.78 -7.68 6.31
C TYR A 179 16.37 -8.87 7.07
N ALA A 180 15.61 -9.96 7.21
CA ALA A 180 16.06 -11.13 7.97
C ALA A 180 17.44 -11.67 7.49
N LYS A 181 17.73 -11.55 6.20
CA LYS A 181 19.01 -11.93 5.60
C LYS A 181 20.21 -11.10 6.08
N LEU A 182 19.99 -9.94 6.67
CA LEU A 182 21.06 -9.19 7.35
C LEU A 182 21.67 -10.02 8.49
N PHE A 183 20.85 -10.84 9.13
CA PHE A 183 21.22 -11.71 10.25
C PHE A 183 21.42 -13.17 9.82
N ASP A 184 21.61 -13.41 8.53
CA ASP A 184 21.79 -14.75 7.96
C ASP A 184 20.64 -15.70 8.29
N MET A 185 19.40 -15.16 8.28
CA MET A 185 18.15 -15.88 8.47
C MET A 185 17.26 -15.78 7.24
N GLU A 186 16.48 -16.81 6.98
CA GLU A 186 15.47 -16.75 5.91
C GLU A 186 14.25 -15.90 6.34
N ASP A 187 13.84 -16.03 7.61
CA ASP A 187 12.72 -15.32 8.20
C ASP A 187 13.01 -15.03 9.68
N PHE A 188 12.47 -13.95 10.20
CA PHE A 188 12.51 -13.62 11.65
C PHE A 188 11.81 -14.65 12.54
N ALA A 189 10.95 -15.49 12.02
CA ALA A 189 10.43 -16.66 12.73
C ALA A 189 11.56 -17.60 13.23
N GLU A 190 12.74 -17.55 12.63
CA GLU A 190 13.91 -18.32 13.08
C GLU A 190 14.58 -17.79 14.36
N LEU A 191 14.19 -16.62 14.84
CA LEU A 191 14.72 -16.05 16.10
C LEU A 191 14.48 -16.94 17.33
N HIS A 192 13.52 -17.88 17.28
CA HIS A 192 13.32 -18.86 18.34
C HIS A 192 14.46 -19.87 18.47
N LYS A 193 15.30 -20.02 17.43
CA LYS A 193 16.49 -20.88 17.46
C LYS A 193 17.64 -20.11 18.11
N PRO A 194 18.33 -20.68 19.14
CA PRO A 194 19.45 -19.99 19.74
C PRO A 194 20.56 -19.75 18.71
N ARG A 195 20.85 -18.49 18.43
CA ARG A 195 21.93 -18.02 17.55
C ARG A 195 22.71 -16.92 18.24
N ASP A 196 24.03 -16.94 18.04
CA ASP A 196 24.89 -15.83 18.43
C ASP A 196 24.93 -14.84 17.26
N LEU A 197 24.05 -13.84 17.30
CA LEU A 197 23.95 -12.84 16.25
C LEU A 197 25.19 -11.93 16.17
N SER A 198 25.95 -11.80 17.25
CA SER A 198 27.15 -10.94 17.28
C SER A 198 28.24 -11.46 16.32
N LYS A 199 28.39 -12.78 16.21
CA LYS A 199 29.36 -13.40 15.31
C LYS A 199 29.12 -13.12 13.81
N ILE A 200 27.93 -12.76 13.44
CA ILE A 200 27.59 -12.43 12.03
C ILE A 200 28.32 -11.16 11.59
N PHE A 201 28.51 -10.23 12.53
CA PHE A 201 29.17 -8.95 12.28
C PHE A 201 30.68 -8.97 12.59
N GLU A 202 31.19 -10.03 13.21
CA GLU A 202 32.61 -10.21 13.45
C GLU A 202 33.36 -10.80 12.23
N SER A 203 32.66 -11.42 11.29
CA SER A 203 33.21 -12.01 10.07
C SER A 203 33.18 -11.02 8.91
N ALA A 204 33.95 -9.97 9.00
CA ALA A 204 34.19 -9.05 7.89
C ALA A 204 35.57 -9.32 7.27
#